data_4ee5b78e879f92bcfacc041e72288f08
#
_entry.id   4ee5b78e879f92bcfacc041e72288f08
#
_cell.length_a   1.000
_cell.length_b   1.000
_cell.length_c   1.000
_cell.angle_alpha   90.00
_cell.angle_beta   90.00
_cell.angle_gamma   90.00
#
_symmetry.space_group_name_H-M   'P 1'
#
loop_
_entity.id
_entity.type
_entity.pdbx_description
1 polymer ?
#
loop_
_entity_poly.entity_id
_entity_poly.type
_entity_poly.pdbx_seq_one_letter_code
_entity_poly.pdbx_strand_id
1 'polypeptide(L)'
;SVVWIDDDPTGVLNQNQITKLVFNEAASYTFHAMNWSYSKGDTVNSACVILTDGLDNLDSESFDPEKVKLTTLNKLYVAMTRSRGDLYLIKASTFKKLKDAYIAH
;
A
#
# COMPACT_ATOMS: atom_id res chain seq x y z
N SER A 1 12.03 8.46 -4.06
CA SER A 1 11.07 8.79 -5.13
C SER A 1 9.76 8.02 -4.94
N VAL A 2 8.68 8.58 -5.45
CA VAL A 2 7.35 7.98 -5.39
C VAL A 2 7.00 7.43 -6.76
N VAL A 3 6.61 6.15 -6.81
CA VAL A 3 6.31 5.46 -8.07
C VAL A 3 4.88 4.90 -7.98
N TRP A 4 4.01 5.34 -8.89
CA TRP A 4 2.66 4.80 -9.01
C TRP A 4 2.67 3.59 -9.93
N ILE A 5 2.06 2.49 -9.48
CA ILE A 5 1.97 1.26 -10.28
C ILE A 5 0.56 1.19 -10.86
N ASP A 6 0.45 1.53 -12.13
CA ASP A 6 -0.88 1.65 -12.79
C ASP A 6 -1.30 0.39 -13.54
N ASP A 7 -0.34 -0.40 -14.03
CA ASP A 7 -0.64 -1.54 -14.89
C ASP A 7 -0.52 -2.88 -14.17
N ASP A 8 0.69 -3.35 -13.97
CA ASP A 8 0.96 -4.69 -13.45
C ASP A 8 1.83 -4.63 -12.20
N PRO A 9 1.25 -4.85 -11.01
CA PRO A 9 2.00 -4.78 -9.77
C PRO A 9 2.81 -6.05 -9.46
N THR A 10 2.74 -7.11 -10.28
CA THR A 10 3.41 -8.37 -9.95
C THR A 10 4.90 -8.22 -9.78
N GLY A 11 5.54 -7.35 -10.57
CA GLY A 11 6.98 -7.11 -10.43
C GLY A 11 7.37 -6.61 -9.05
N VAL A 12 6.58 -5.74 -8.47
CA VAL A 12 6.81 -5.21 -7.12
C VAL A 12 6.38 -6.23 -6.06
N LEU A 13 5.22 -6.85 -6.23
CA LEU A 13 4.69 -7.79 -5.25
C LEU A 13 5.58 -9.02 -5.07
N ASN A 14 6.28 -9.42 -6.11
CA ASN A 14 7.14 -10.60 -6.06
C ASN A 14 8.57 -10.30 -5.56
N GLN A 15 8.90 -9.04 -5.32
CA GLN A 15 10.21 -8.66 -4.78
C GLN A 15 10.19 -8.67 -3.26
N ASN A 16 10.86 -9.65 -2.66
CA ASN A 16 10.88 -9.82 -1.20
C ASN A 16 11.55 -8.66 -0.47
N GLN A 17 12.47 -7.96 -1.10
CA GLN A 17 13.17 -6.83 -0.48
C GLN A 17 12.28 -5.57 -0.37
N ILE A 18 11.16 -5.53 -1.06
CA ILE A 18 10.19 -4.44 -0.95
C ILE A 18 9.13 -4.85 0.09
N THR A 19 9.04 -4.11 1.18
CA THR A 19 8.03 -4.37 2.21
C THR A 19 6.67 -3.88 1.73
N LYS A 20 5.67 -4.76 1.77
CA LYS A 20 4.30 -4.40 1.37
C LYS A 20 3.53 -3.96 2.61
N LEU A 21 2.81 -2.86 2.47
CA LEU A 21 2.03 -2.30 3.56
C LEU A 21 0.56 -2.27 3.13
N VAL A 22 -0.28 -2.99 3.88
CA VAL A 22 -1.72 -3.12 3.60
C VAL A 22 -2.52 -2.51 4.75
N PHE A 23 -3.76 -2.11 4.47
CA PHE A 23 -4.60 -1.46 5.47
C PHE A 23 -4.84 -2.40 6.67
N ASN A 24 -5.19 -3.66 6.40
CA ASN A 24 -5.41 -4.67 7.43
C ASN A 24 -5.20 -6.08 6.85
N GLU A 25 -5.26 -7.09 7.72
CA GLU A 25 -5.17 -8.50 7.32
C GLU A 25 -3.88 -8.86 6.59
N ALA A 26 -2.76 -8.25 7.01
CA ALA A 26 -1.46 -8.52 6.38
C ALA A 26 -1.11 -10.00 6.33
N ALA A 27 -1.51 -10.76 7.35
CA ALA A 27 -1.21 -12.19 7.42
C ALA A 27 -1.98 -13.04 6.41
N SER A 28 -3.00 -12.46 5.76
CA SER A 28 -3.80 -13.16 4.75
C SER A 28 -3.08 -13.34 3.42
N TYR A 29 -1.97 -12.64 3.21
CA TYR A 29 -1.28 -12.62 1.92
C TYR A 29 -0.09 -13.56 1.88
N THR A 30 0.26 -14.03 0.69
CA THR A 30 1.42 -14.90 0.48
C THR A 30 2.74 -14.12 0.51
N PHE A 31 2.71 -12.83 0.17
CA PHE A 31 3.90 -12.00 0.28
C PHE A 31 4.07 -11.48 1.71
N HIS A 32 5.29 -11.08 2.04
CA HIS A 32 5.54 -10.46 3.33
C HIS A 32 4.90 -9.08 3.39
N ALA A 33 3.99 -8.89 4.34
CA ALA A 33 3.25 -7.65 4.48
C ALA A 33 3.09 -7.26 5.93
N MET A 34 2.87 -5.96 6.15
CA MET A 34 2.55 -5.41 7.46
C MET A 34 1.31 -4.53 7.32
N ASN A 35 0.50 -4.50 8.37
CA ASN A 35 -0.62 -3.54 8.40
C ASN A 35 -0.07 -2.12 8.55
N TRP A 36 -0.77 -1.15 7.98
CA TRP A 36 -0.32 0.25 8.05
C TRP A 36 -0.03 0.70 9.47
N SER A 37 -0.92 0.39 10.41
CA SER A 37 -0.79 0.83 11.79
C SER A 37 0.37 0.15 12.53
N TYR A 38 0.74 -1.05 12.13
CA TYR A 38 1.83 -1.79 12.76
C TYR A 38 3.20 -1.42 12.22
N SER A 39 3.25 -0.68 11.12
CA SER A 39 4.53 -0.22 10.57
C SER A 39 5.11 0.98 11.32
N LYS A 40 4.35 1.53 12.28
CA LYS A 40 4.78 2.70 13.05
C LYS A 40 6.08 2.40 13.82
N GLY A 41 7.06 3.27 13.63
CA GLY A 41 8.36 3.11 14.26
C GLY A 41 9.38 2.33 13.44
N ASP A 42 8.94 1.57 12.45
CA ASP A 42 9.83 0.83 11.57
C ASP A 42 10.17 1.67 10.33
N THR A 43 11.39 1.54 9.84
CA THR A 43 11.79 2.12 8.56
C THR A 43 12.35 1.01 7.68
N VAL A 44 12.09 1.13 6.37
CA VAL A 44 12.53 0.15 5.38
C VAL A 44 13.16 0.88 4.19
N ASN A 45 13.99 0.20 3.43
CA ASN A 45 14.66 0.82 2.28
C ASN A 45 13.68 1.14 1.17
N SER A 46 12.77 0.23 0.88
CA SER A 46 11.72 0.44 -0.11
C SER A 46 10.42 -0.16 0.42
N ALA A 47 9.32 0.56 0.22
CA ALA A 47 8.01 0.13 0.66
C ALA A 47 7.02 0.22 -0.49
N CYS A 48 6.00 -0.65 -0.45
CA CYS A 48 4.89 -0.64 -1.39
C CYS A 48 3.60 -0.54 -0.58
N VAL A 49 2.89 0.57 -0.72
CA VAL A 49 1.63 0.78 -0.03
C VAL A 49 0.49 0.40 -0.96
N ILE A 50 -0.34 -0.55 -0.53
CA ILE A 50 -1.53 -0.97 -1.27
C ILE A 50 -2.70 -0.18 -0.73
N LEU A 51 -3.27 0.69 -1.57
CA LEU A 51 -4.31 1.61 -1.17
C LEU A 51 -5.67 0.92 -1.02
N THR A 52 -6.56 1.54 -0.26
CA THR A 52 -7.95 1.10 -0.13
C THR A 52 -8.81 1.82 -1.17
N ASP A 53 -10.05 1.33 -1.37
CA ASP A 53 -10.96 1.86 -2.41
C ASP A 53 -11.16 3.38 -2.32
N GLY A 54 -11.32 3.90 -1.10
CA GLY A 54 -11.55 5.33 -0.90
C GLY A 54 -10.36 6.22 -1.24
N LEU A 55 -9.21 5.63 -1.52
CA LEU A 55 -7.97 6.35 -1.80
C LEU A 55 -7.51 6.18 -3.26
N ASP A 56 -8.33 5.55 -4.11
CA ASP A 56 -7.95 5.28 -5.50
C ASP A 56 -7.66 6.55 -6.31
N ASN A 57 -8.26 7.66 -5.94
CA ASN A 57 -8.04 8.95 -6.61
C ASN A 57 -7.07 9.85 -5.84
N LEU A 58 -6.23 9.29 -4.98
CA LEU A 58 -5.28 10.05 -4.15
C LEU A 58 -4.35 10.95 -4.99
N ASP A 59 -4.01 10.51 -6.19
CA ASP A 59 -3.14 11.23 -7.11
C ASP A 59 -3.89 12.24 -7.98
N SER A 60 -5.19 12.38 -7.79
CA SER A 60 -6.04 13.26 -8.59
C SER A 60 -6.30 14.57 -7.85
N GLU A 61 -6.45 15.66 -8.62
CA GLU A 61 -6.87 16.94 -8.08
C GLU A 61 -8.27 16.90 -7.46
N SER A 62 -9.09 15.93 -7.89
CA SER A 62 -10.44 15.77 -7.35
C SER A 62 -10.47 15.05 -6.00
N PHE A 63 -9.33 14.58 -5.50
CA PHE A 63 -9.27 13.89 -4.22
C PHE A 63 -9.68 14.85 -3.09
N ASP A 64 -10.62 14.42 -2.27
CA ASP A 64 -11.11 15.20 -1.14
C ASP A 64 -10.81 14.44 0.16
N PRO A 65 -9.81 14.87 0.92
CA PRO A 65 -9.44 14.18 2.16
C PRO A 65 -10.56 14.21 3.22
N GLU A 66 -11.50 15.16 3.14
CA GLU A 66 -12.60 15.21 4.08
C GLU A 66 -13.59 14.07 3.92
N LYS A 67 -13.60 13.42 2.75
CA LYS A 67 -14.45 12.25 2.48
C LYS A 67 -13.86 10.96 3.01
N VAL A 68 -12.64 10.99 3.51
CA VAL A 68 -11.95 9.81 4.05
C VAL A 68 -11.87 9.96 5.57
N LYS A 69 -12.07 8.86 6.30
CA LYS A 69 -11.97 8.89 7.76
C LYS A 69 -10.58 9.36 8.17
N LEU A 70 -10.51 10.24 9.17
CA LEU A 70 -9.25 10.78 9.66
C LEU A 70 -8.32 9.66 10.14
N THR A 71 -8.86 8.63 10.78
CA THR A 71 -8.07 7.48 11.22
C THR A 71 -7.40 6.76 10.05
N THR A 72 -8.11 6.64 8.92
CA THR A 72 -7.56 6.04 7.70
C THR A 72 -6.43 6.88 7.12
N LEU A 73 -6.62 8.20 7.05
CA LEU A 73 -5.58 9.10 6.56
C LEU A 73 -4.34 9.08 7.45
N ASN A 74 -4.51 9.03 8.76
CA ASN A 74 -3.38 8.94 9.68
C ASN A 74 -2.59 7.65 9.50
N LYS A 75 -3.28 6.53 9.31
CA LYS A 75 -2.63 5.24 9.04
C LYS A 75 -1.90 5.25 7.70
N LEU A 76 -2.50 5.85 6.69
CA LEU A 76 -1.86 6.01 5.37
C LEU A 76 -0.58 6.84 5.51
N TYR A 77 -0.64 7.96 6.21
CA TYR A 77 0.52 8.81 6.42
C TYR A 77 1.67 8.03 7.08
N VAL A 78 1.36 7.26 8.11
CA VAL A 78 2.36 6.42 8.78
C VAL A 78 2.99 5.45 7.77
N ALA A 79 2.15 4.76 6.98
CA ALA A 79 2.65 3.79 6.00
C ALA A 79 3.54 4.45 4.95
N MET A 80 3.12 5.60 4.41
CA MET A 80 3.87 6.28 3.36
C MET A 80 5.22 6.81 3.83
N THR A 81 5.37 7.07 5.13
CA THR A 81 6.62 7.63 5.68
C THR A 81 7.60 6.55 6.14
N ARG A 82 7.30 5.26 5.92
CA ARG A 82 8.21 4.18 6.34
C ARG A 82 9.36 3.94 5.39
N SER A 83 9.23 4.32 4.11
CA SER A 83 10.29 4.11 3.14
C SER A 83 11.37 5.18 3.23
N ARG A 84 12.62 4.76 3.24
CA ARG A 84 13.78 5.67 3.17
C ARG A 84 14.13 6.02 1.74
N GLY A 85 13.83 5.13 0.82
CA GLY A 85 14.14 5.29 -0.60
C GLY A 85 12.89 5.35 -1.43
N ASP A 86 12.64 4.30 -2.20
CA ASP A 86 11.50 4.28 -3.10
C ASP A 86 10.22 3.93 -2.39
N LEU A 87 9.15 4.64 -2.73
CA LEU A 87 7.80 4.36 -2.27
C LEU A 87 6.96 4.01 -3.50
N TYR A 88 6.45 2.79 -3.51
CA TYR A 88 5.54 2.31 -4.56
C TYR A 88 4.12 2.39 -4.06
N LEU A 89 3.21 2.88 -4.89
CA LEU A 89 1.79 2.99 -4.55
C LEU A 89 0.97 2.19 -5.56
N ILE A 90 0.15 1.27 -5.06
CA ILE A 90 -0.75 0.46 -5.87
C ILE A 90 -2.18 0.83 -5.52
N LYS A 91 -2.95 1.22 -6.53
CA LYS A 91 -4.38 1.53 -6.33
C LYS A 91 -5.15 0.25 -6.01
N ALA A 92 -6.22 0.40 -5.21
CA ALA A 92 -7.05 -0.73 -4.83
C ALA A 92 -7.64 -1.43 -6.07
N SER A 93 -8.09 -0.66 -7.05
CA SER A 93 -8.64 -1.22 -8.28
C SER A 93 -7.62 -2.05 -9.05
N THR A 94 -6.35 -1.63 -9.07
CA THR A 94 -5.28 -2.37 -9.71
C THR A 94 -4.97 -3.65 -8.94
N PHE A 95 -4.90 -3.58 -7.62
CA PHE A 95 -4.60 -4.74 -6.78
C PHE A 95 -5.71 -5.79 -6.81
N LYS A 96 -6.96 -5.36 -6.85
CA LYS A 96 -8.11 -6.29 -6.84
C LYS A 96 -8.07 -7.30 -7.98
N LYS A 97 -7.50 -6.92 -9.11
CA LYS A 97 -7.40 -7.80 -10.29
C LYS A 97 -6.51 -9.01 -10.01
N LEU A 98 -5.58 -8.90 -9.06
CA LEU A 98 -4.60 -9.93 -8.75
C LEU A 98 -4.71 -10.43 -7.31
N LYS A 99 -5.59 -9.86 -6.51
CA LYS A 99 -5.66 -10.12 -5.07
C LYS A 99 -5.79 -11.61 -4.76
N ASP A 100 -6.68 -12.31 -5.47
CA ASP A 100 -6.95 -13.73 -5.19
C ASP A 100 -5.72 -14.60 -5.36
N ALA A 101 -4.83 -14.23 -6.28
CA ALA A 101 -3.59 -14.96 -6.51
C ALA A 101 -2.61 -14.85 -5.33
N TYR A 102 -2.77 -13.83 -4.50
CA TYR A 102 -1.87 -13.55 -3.38
C TYR A 102 -2.51 -13.82 -2.01
N ILE A 103 -3.73 -14.33 -1.97
CA ILE A 103 -4.37 -14.73 -0.72
C ILE A 103 -3.83 -16.10 -0.31
N ALA A 104 -3.37 -16.22 0.94
CA ALA A 104 -2.92 -17.48 1.50
C ALA A 104 -4.15 -18.35 1.82
N HIS A 105 -4.11 -19.59 1.40
CA HIS A 105 -5.20 -20.56 1.63
C HIS A 105 -4.82 -21.60 2.67
#